data_8a34b3de4f01601ae0d41e0b6ec3c6b4
#
_entry.id   8a34b3de4f01601ae0d41e0b6ec3c6b4
#
_cell.length_a   1.000
_cell.length_b   1.000
_cell.length_c   1.000
_cell.angle_alpha   90.00
_cell.angle_beta   90.00
_cell.angle_gamma   90.00
#
_symmetry.space_group_name_H-M   'P 1'
#
loop_
_entity.id
_entity.type
_entity.pdbx_description
1 polymer ?
#
loop_
_entity_poly.entity_id
_entity_poly.type
_entity_poly.pdbx_seq_one_letter_code
_entity_poly.pdbx_strand_id
1 'polypeptide(L)'
;MKFEKQISLEDFPKESQEKIKEMICPLCSGIYSEPIIDNCSHVFCKKCLNTYMNENKKKDCICPVGTYILEPEKFKVFDIVEDLINNQDCYCRNRKNGCLWIDKFSKRKNHILKECLYEIINCKNENCNIKIQRKDQNEHDKICDYFLIECNKCHIKIAKINFKNHSNDCLKEEIECKCGKKLLRENMDYHLKNECELEEIKCDFNIYGCKDVFKRIDKKLHDEKMIFEHNKRMIDWFLEKKQKMDNDIIKKEKEMEETKKKVNLIYNNVMNLYNELNLE
;
A
#
# COMPACT_ATOMS: atom_id res chain seq x y z
N MET A 1 22.36 -15.52 4.16
CA MET A 1 21.99 -16.18 2.88
C MET A 1 21.71 -17.65 3.18
N LYS A 2 20.49 -18.18 2.90
CA LYS A 2 20.24 -19.61 3.00
C LYS A 2 20.92 -20.25 1.80
N PHE A 3 21.96 -21.06 2.07
CA PHE A 3 22.54 -21.93 1.05
C PHE A 3 21.44 -22.80 0.47
N GLU A 4 21.18 -22.72 -0.82
CA GLU A 4 20.39 -23.77 -1.49
C GLU A 4 21.03 -25.09 -1.13
N LYS A 5 20.19 -26.04 -0.66
CA LYS A 5 20.66 -27.34 -0.25
C LYS A 5 21.41 -27.97 -1.43
N GLN A 6 22.67 -28.24 -1.21
CA GLN A 6 23.57 -28.83 -2.18
C GLN A 6 22.94 -30.12 -2.74
N ILE A 7 22.95 -30.29 -4.06
CA ILE A 7 22.42 -31.48 -4.73
C ILE A 7 23.40 -32.58 -4.53
N SER A 8 22.92 -33.70 -3.97
CA SER A 8 23.73 -34.88 -3.71
C SER A 8 23.33 -36.05 -4.62
N LEU A 9 24.18 -37.06 -4.72
CA LEU A 9 23.82 -38.28 -5.44
C LEU A 9 22.55 -38.95 -4.91
N GLU A 10 22.28 -38.86 -3.61
CA GLU A 10 21.06 -39.41 -2.99
C GLU A 10 19.76 -38.77 -3.51
N ASP A 11 19.84 -37.60 -4.12
CA ASP A 11 18.70 -36.94 -4.76
C ASP A 11 18.28 -37.62 -6.06
N PHE A 12 19.04 -38.65 -6.52
CA PHE A 12 18.81 -39.39 -7.78
C PHE A 12 18.53 -40.87 -7.53
N PRO A 13 17.72 -41.52 -8.38
CA PRO A 13 17.62 -42.99 -8.41
C PRO A 13 18.96 -43.64 -8.70
N LYS A 14 19.18 -44.91 -8.25
CA LYS A 14 20.45 -45.63 -8.42
C LYS A 14 20.94 -45.66 -9.88
N GLU A 15 20.02 -45.90 -10.83
CA GLU A 15 20.33 -45.92 -12.26
C GLU A 15 20.86 -44.56 -12.77
N SER A 16 20.34 -43.45 -12.26
CA SER A 16 20.82 -42.11 -12.58
C SER A 16 22.13 -41.80 -11.86
N GLN A 17 22.32 -42.30 -10.62
CA GLN A 17 23.55 -42.10 -9.84
C GLN A 17 24.76 -42.69 -10.59
N GLU A 18 24.63 -43.88 -11.16
CA GLU A 18 25.74 -44.54 -11.93
C GLU A 18 26.20 -43.69 -13.13
N LYS A 19 25.31 -42.92 -13.72
CA LYS A 19 25.63 -42.06 -14.88
C LYS A 19 26.30 -40.75 -14.52
N ILE A 20 26.07 -40.25 -13.30
CA ILE A 20 26.53 -38.92 -12.85
C ILE A 20 27.46 -38.98 -11.63
N LYS A 21 27.86 -40.18 -11.16
CA LYS A 21 28.70 -40.35 -9.95
C LYS A 21 30.04 -39.60 -10.00
N GLU A 22 30.56 -39.35 -11.23
CA GLU A 22 31.81 -38.64 -11.46
C GLU A 22 31.61 -37.15 -11.67
N MET A 23 30.35 -36.68 -11.75
CA MET A 23 30.01 -35.29 -12.00
C MET A 23 29.89 -34.51 -10.69
N ILE A 24 30.96 -34.53 -9.88
CA ILE A 24 31.02 -33.96 -8.55
C ILE A 24 31.99 -32.77 -8.51
N CYS A 25 31.50 -31.64 -8.05
CA CYS A 25 32.32 -30.45 -7.89
C CYS A 25 33.34 -30.60 -6.76
N PRO A 26 34.66 -30.46 -7.04
CA PRO A 26 35.70 -30.61 -6.00
C PRO A 26 35.63 -29.53 -4.91
N LEU A 27 35.00 -28.38 -5.14
CA LEU A 27 34.87 -27.32 -4.16
C LEU A 27 33.72 -27.53 -3.16
N CYS A 28 32.62 -28.12 -3.62
CA CYS A 28 31.42 -28.28 -2.78
C CYS A 28 31.02 -29.74 -2.55
N SER A 29 31.68 -30.67 -3.18
CA SER A 29 31.39 -32.13 -3.10
C SER A 29 29.96 -32.53 -3.51
N GLY A 30 29.25 -31.65 -4.20
CA GLY A 30 27.91 -31.88 -4.75
C GLY A 30 27.94 -32.07 -6.26
N ILE A 31 26.81 -32.50 -6.84
CA ILE A 31 26.63 -32.57 -8.29
C ILE A 31 26.83 -31.18 -8.89
N TYR A 32 27.46 -31.10 -10.06
CA TYR A 32 27.68 -29.83 -10.76
C TYR A 32 26.36 -29.08 -10.97
N SER A 33 26.41 -27.80 -10.73
CA SER A 33 25.35 -26.83 -11.03
C SER A 33 25.94 -25.71 -11.85
N GLU A 34 25.40 -25.46 -13.03
CA GLU A 34 25.98 -24.56 -14.02
C GLU A 34 27.50 -24.83 -14.21
N PRO A 35 27.88 -26.02 -14.71
CA PRO A 35 29.28 -26.44 -14.77
C PRO A 35 30.08 -25.52 -15.70
N ILE A 36 31.24 -25.10 -15.23
CA ILE A 36 32.24 -24.37 -16.01
C ILE A 36 33.56 -25.08 -15.96
N ILE A 37 34.26 -25.07 -17.08
CA ILE A 37 35.60 -25.60 -17.20
C ILE A 37 36.59 -24.43 -17.18
N ASP A 38 37.62 -24.53 -16.35
CA ASP A 38 38.66 -23.55 -16.23
C ASP A 38 39.72 -23.65 -17.37
N ASN A 39 40.71 -22.78 -17.34
CA ASN A 39 41.77 -22.76 -18.33
C ASN A 39 42.75 -23.92 -18.22
N CYS A 40 42.64 -24.75 -17.18
CA CYS A 40 43.46 -25.97 -17.00
C CYS A 40 42.60 -27.24 -17.07
N SER A 41 41.39 -27.16 -17.65
CA SER A 41 40.47 -28.30 -17.91
C SER A 41 39.85 -28.92 -16.66
N HIS A 42 39.80 -28.25 -15.52
CA HIS A 42 39.04 -28.67 -14.35
C HIS A 42 37.66 -28.10 -14.36
N VAL A 43 36.70 -28.90 -13.90
CA VAL A 43 35.27 -28.55 -13.87
C VAL A 43 34.80 -28.21 -12.48
N PHE A 44 34.03 -27.13 -12.38
CA PHE A 44 33.49 -26.63 -11.11
C PHE A 44 32.05 -26.13 -11.30
N CYS A 45 31.29 -26.06 -10.24
CA CYS A 45 30.08 -25.25 -10.27
C CYS A 45 30.49 -23.77 -10.45
N LYS A 46 29.84 -23.04 -11.32
CA LYS A 46 30.09 -21.61 -11.58
C LYS A 46 30.08 -20.77 -10.30
N LYS A 47 29.07 -20.99 -9.44
CA LYS A 47 28.97 -20.32 -8.15
C LYS A 47 30.13 -20.62 -7.22
N CYS A 48 30.55 -21.91 -7.16
CA CYS A 48 31.64 -22.33 -6.29
C CYS A 48 32.96 -21.69 -6.69
N LEU A 49 33.28 -21.71 -7.99
CA LEU A 49 34.52 -21.11 -8.49
C LEU A 49 34.54 -19.60 -8.30
N ASN A 50 33.42 -18.93 -8.56
CA ASN A 50 33.29 -17.48 -8.32
C ASN A 50 33.45 -17.14 -6.83
N THR A 51 32.88 -17.93 -5.93
CA THR A 51 33.05 -17.72 -4.47
C THR A 51 34.51 -17.92 -4.08
N TYR A 52 35.15 -19.00 -4.54
CA TYR A 52 36.55 -19.29 -4.29
C TYR A 52 37.48 -18.15 -4.74
N MET A 53 37.27 -17.62 -5.97
CA MET A 53 38.03 -16.51 -6.50
C MET A 53 37.81 -15.21 -5.70
N ASN A 54 36.58 -14.94 -5.27
CA ASN A 54 36.28 -13.76 -4.45
C ASN A 54 36.89 -13.81 -3.04
N GLU A 55 36.96 -14.99 -2.43
CA GLU A 55 37.60 -15.20 -1.12
C GLU A 55 39.14 -15.13 -1.21
N ASN A 56 39.69 -15.55 -2.35
CA ASN A 56 41.12 -15.56 -2.62
C ASN A 56 41.58 -14.39 -3.50
N LYS A 57 41.07 -13.17 -3.29
CA LYS A 57 41.30 -11.92 -4.05
C LYS A 57 42.77 -11.50 -4.25
N LYS A 58 43.69 -12.43 -4.17
CA LYS A 58 45.12 -12.18 -4.51
C LYS A 58 45.29 -12.14 -6.04
N LYS A 59 46.29 -11.37 -6.50
CA LYS A 59 46.55 -11.08 -7.91
C LYS A 59 46.72 -12.34 -8.78
N ASP A 60 47.03 -13.49 -8.16
CA ASP A 60 47.24 -14.78 -8.82
C ASP A 60 46.41 -15.86 -8.12
N CYS A 61 45.11 -15.93 -8.40
CA CYS A 61 44.25 -16.98 -7.89
C CYS A 61 44.58 -18.30 -8.61
N ILE A 62 45.06 -19.28 -7.86
CA ILE A 62 45.47 -20.59 -8.43
C ILE A 62 44.26 -21.53 -8.43
N CYS A 63 44.16 -22.38 -9.46
CA CYS A 63 43.10 -23.39 -9.54
C CYS A 63 43.10 -24.31 -8.30
N PRO A 64 41.93 -24.56 -7.66
CA PRO A 64 41.83 -25.37 -6.45
C PRO A 64 42.31 -26.84 -6.60
N VAL A 65 42.35 -27.34 -7.82
CA VAL A 65 42.72 -28.73 -8.17
C VAL A 65 44.06 -28.78 -8.91
N GLY A 66 44.45 -27.70 -9.55
CA GLY A 66 45.66 -27.58 -10.36
C GLY A 66 46.67 -26.57 -9.82
N THR A 67 47.72 -26.33 -10.58
CA THR A 67 48.80 -25.39 -10.22
C THR A 67 48.80 -24.13 -11.08
N TYR A 68 47.85 -24.00 -11.98
CA TYR A 68 47.80 -22.88 -12.95
C TYR A 68 46.96 -21.72 -12.35
N ILE A 69 47.33 -20.50 -12.74
CA ILE A 69 46.58 -19.29 -12.43
C ILE A 69 45.26 -19.33 -13.19
N LEU A 70 44.19 -19.00 -12.52
CA LEU A 70 42.85 -18.94 -13.09
C LEU A 70 42.71 -17.67 -13.96
N GLU A 71 42.28 -17.86 -15.20
CA GLU A 71 42.02 -16.83 -16.17
C GLU A 71 40.52 -16.81 -16.51
N PRO A 72 39.70 -15.99 -15.82
CA PRO A 72 38.24 -16.02 -15.98
C PRO A 72 37.72 -15.83 -17.39
N GLU A 73 38.48 -15.08 -18.22
CA GLU A 73 38.15 -14.83 -19.61
C GLU A 73 38.30 -16.10 -20.51
N LYS A 74 38.99 -17.11 -20.03
CA LYS A 74 39.14 -18.41 -20.70
C LYS A 74 38.16 -19.48 -20.24
N PHE A 75 37.35 -19.17 -19.24
CA PHE A 75 36.36 -20.12 -18.74
C PHE A 75 35.27 -20.38 -19.76
N LYS A 76 34.85 -21.62 -19.85
CA LYS A 76 33.80 -22.04 -20.78
C LYS A 76 32.68 -22.75 -20.04
N VAL A 77 31.45 -22.55 -20.47
CA VAL A 77 30.31 -23.38 -20.00
C VAL A 77 30.49 -24.79 -20.49
N PHE A 78 30.19 -25.76 -19.62
CA PHE A 78 30.32 -27.16 -19.94
C PHE A 78 28.96 -27.82 -20.20
N ASP A 79 28.31 -27.39 -21.28
CA ASP A 79 26.92 -27.74 -21.62
C ASP A 79 26.66 -29.25 -21.67
N ILE A 80 27.61 -30.06 -22.17
CA ILE A 80 27.47 -31.51 -22.27
C ILE A 80 27.22 -32.12 -20.90
N VAL A 81 27.95 -31.68 -19.87
CA VAL A 81 27.78 -32.19 -18.50
C VAL A 81 26.49 -31.68 -17.90
N GLU A 82 26.13 -30.44 -18.18
CA GLU A 82 24.85 -29.89 -17.73
C GLU A 82 23.65 -30.64 -18.33
N ASP A 83 23.69 -30.91 -19.62
CA ASP A 83 22.66 -31.69 -20.32
C ASP A 83 22.55 -33.14 -19.82
N LEU A 84 23.69 -33.79 -19.57
CA LEU A 84 23.70 -35.14 -18.98
C LEU A 84 23.02 -35.18 -17.61
N ILE A 85 23.29 -34.18 -16.75
CA ILE A 85 22.66 -34.10 -15.42
C ILE A 85 21.17 -33.73 -15.57
N ASN A 86 20.84 -32.77 -16.41
CA ASN A 86 19.46 -32.28 -16.63
C ASN A 86 18.53 -33.38 -17.16
N ASN A 87 19.06 -34.34 -17.89
CA ASN A 87 18.31 -35.47 -18.46
C ASN A 87 18.21 -36.70 -17.51
N GLN A 88 18.82 -36.66 -16.31
CA GLN A 88 18.63 -37.74 -15.33
C GLN A 88 17.32 -37.54 -14.54
N ASP A 89 16.68 -38.67 -14.19
CA ASP A 89 15.56 -38.67 -13.27
C ASP A 89 16.06 -38.37 -11.87
N CYS A 90 15.35 -37.50 -11.15
CA CYS A 90 15.69 -37.13 -9.80
C CYS A 90 14.45 -37.07 -8.89
N TYR A 91 14.69 -37.16 -7.60
CA TYR A 91 13.65 -36.98 -6.58
C TYR A 91 13.44 -35.53 -6.24
N CYS A 92 12.21 -35.20 -5.80
CA CYS A 92 11.97 -33.94 -5.16
C CYS A 92 12.78 -33.79 -3.86
N ARG A 93 13.30 -32.60 -3.57
CA ARG A 93 14.00 -32.31 -2.30
C ARG A 93 13.13 -32.56 -1.07
N ASN A 94 11.82 -32.53 -1.23
CA ASN A 94 10.82 -32.81 -0.19
C ASN A 94 10.41 -34.27 -0.12
N ARG A 95 11.18 -35.21 -0.71
CA ARG A 95 10.90 -36.65 -0.64
C ARG A 95 10.75 -37.17 0.79
N LYS A 96 11.64 -36.71 1.69
CA LYS A 96 11.59 -37.06 3.12
C LYS A 96 10.32 -36.54 3.82
N ASN A 97 9.70 -35.52 3.27
CA ASN A 97 8.45 -34.94 3.77
C ASN A 97 7.21 -35.59 3.12
N GLY A 98 7.39 -36.57 2.23
CA GLY A 98 6.31 -37.34 1.57
C GLY A 98 6.06 -36.98 0.10
N CYS A 99 6.85 -36.11 -0.54
CA CYS A 99 6.72 -35.85 -1.97
C CYS A 99 7.20 -37.01 -2.80
N LEU A 100 6.33 -37.61 -3.60
CA LEU A 100 6.62 -38.78 -4.45
C LEU A 100 7.08 -38.40 -5.87
N TRP A 101 7.26 -37.11 -6.15
CA TRP A 101 7.60 -36.62 -7.48
C TRP A 101 8.99 -37.17 -7.94
N ILE A 102 9.03 -37.73 -9.14
CA ILE A 102 10.22 -38.17 -9.85
C ILE A 102 10.05 -37.77 -11.32
N ASP A 103 11.00 -37.01 -11.86
CA ASP A 103 11.07 -36.64 -13.27
C ASP A 103 12.50 -36.10 -13.56
N LYS A 104 12.74 -35.64 -14.78
CA LYS A 104 14.01 -35.07 -15.21
C LYS A 104 14.45 -33.92 -14.30
N PHE A 105 15.76 -33.89 -14.00
CA PHE A 105 16.33 -32.85 -13.11
C PHE A 105 16.02 -31.43 -13.59
N SER A 106 16.04 -31.21 -14.91
CA SER A 106 15.62 -29.91 -15.50
C SER A 106 14.25 -29.42 -15.07
N LYS A 107 13.31 -30.33 -14.75
CA LYS A 107 11.94 -29.97 -14.29
C LYS A 107 11.83 -29.79 -12.79
N ARG A 108 12.85 -30.18 -12.00
CA ARG A 108 12.82 -30.14 -10.53
C ARG A 108 12.54 -28.79 -9.99
N LYS A 109 13.16 -27.76 -10.56
CA LYS A 109 12.99 -26.34 -10.14
C LYS A 109 11.53 -25.89 -10.33
N ASN A 110 10.94 -26.18 -11.48
CA ASN A 110 9.54 -25.80 -11.74
C ASN A 110 8.59 -26.53 -10.79
N HIS A 111 8.78 -27.84 -10.59
CA HIS A 111 8.01 -28.63 -9.63
C HIS A 111 8.08 -28.01 -8.21
N ILE A 112 9.27 -27.69 -7.69
CA ILE A 112 9.44 -27.11 -6.36
C ILE A 112 8.73 -25.77 -6.26
N LEU A 113 8.92 -24.90 -7.24
CA LEU A 113 8.38 -23.53 -7.21
C LEU A 113 6.85 -23.49 -7.34
N LYS A 114 6.27 -24.38 -8.16
CA LYS A 114 4.84 -24.27 -8.54
C LYS A 114 3.96 -25.41 -8.07
N GLU A 115 4.48 -26.64 -8.00
CA GLU A 115 3.65 -27.85 -7.94
C GLU A 115 3.80 -28.63 -6.63
N CYS A 116 5.01 -28.62 -6.03
CA CYS A 116 5.29 -29.44 -4.86
C CYS A 116 4.39 -29.07 -3.67
N LEU A 117 3.48 -29.95 -3.31
CA LEU A 117 2.55 -29.75 -2.18
C LEU A 117 3.26 -29.69 -0.82
N TYR A 118 4.45 -30.26 -0.70
CA TYR A 118 5.26 -30.32 0.52
C TYR A 118 6.29 -29.19 0.61
N GLU A 119 6.30 -28.26 -0.35
CA GLU A 119 7.16 -27.10 -0.31
C GLU A 119 6.65 -26.10 0.72
N ILE A 120 7.58 -25.56 1.52
CA ILE A 120 7.27 -24.51 2.48
C ILE A 120 7.19 -23.18 1.75
N ILE A 121 6.02 -22.61 1.72
CA ILE A 121 5.71 -21.33 1.11
C ILE A 121 5.28 -20.31 2.16
N ASN A 122 5.40 -19.03 1.86
CA ASN A 122 4.72 -18.01 2.65
C ASN A 122 3.21 -18.09 2.36
N CYS A 123 2.39 -17.80 3.35
CA CYS A 123 0.95 -17.62 3.13
C CYS A 123 0.70 -16.65 1.98
N LYS A 124 -0.31 -16.92 1.15
CA LYS A 124 -0.68 -16.08 0.00
C LYS A 124 -1.40 -14.79 0.41
N ASN A 125 -1.94 -14.76 1.64
CA ASN A 125 -2.68 -13.60 2.13
C ASN A 125 -1.70 -12.51 2.53
N GLU A 126 -1.87 -11.31 2.01
CA GLU A 126 -1.03 -10.16 2.31
C GLU A 126 -0.96 -9.91 3.82
N ASN A 127 0.23 -9.53 4.30
CA ASN A 127 0.55 -9.31 5.71
C ASN A 127 0.55 -10.56 6.61
N CYS A 128 0.25 -11.75 6.08
CA CYS A 128 0.44 -13.00 6.79
C CYS A 128 1.86 -13.52 6.61
N ASN A 129 2.65 -13.49 7.68
CA ASN A 129 4.05 -13.94 7.65
C ASN A 129 4.23 -15.43 8.00
N ILE A 130 3.13 -16.19 8.09
CA ILE A 130 3.17 -17.61 8.45
C ILE A 130 3.66 -18.42 7.26
N LYS A 131 4.61 -19.33 7.53
CA LYS A 131 5.12 -20.31 6.58
C LYS A 131 4.42 -21.64 6.77
N ILE A 132 3.89 -22.17 5.67
CA ILE A 132 3.10 -23.40 5.66
C ILE A 132 3.55 -24.30 4.51
N GLN A 133 3.25 -25.59 4.57
CA GLN A 133 3.35 -26.42 3.38
C GLN A 133 2.26 -26.02 2.37
N ARG A 134 2.57 -26.05 1.07
CA ARG A 134 1.61 -25.63 0.04
C ARG A 134 0.27 -26.38 0.13
N LYS A 135 0.29 -27.66 0.50
CA LYS A 135 -0.93 -28.47 0.71
C LYS A 135 -1.83 -27.93 1.82
N ASP A 136 -1.26 -27.24 2.82
CA ASP A 136 -1.98 -26.79 4.02
C ASP A 136 -2.58 -25.39 3.83
N GLN A 137 -2.41 -24.76 2.65
CA GLN A 137 -2.89 -23.40 2.39
C GLN A 137 -4.40 -23.26 2.64
N ASN A 138 -5.21 -24.21 2.16
CA ASN A 138 -6.66 -24.13 2.32
C ASN A 138 -7.11 -24.27 3.78
N GLU A 139 -6.41 -25.10 4.57
CA GLU A 139 -6.70 -25.20 6.01
C GLU A 139 -6.25 -23.96 6.76
N HIS A 140 -5.09 -23.42 6.40
CA HIS A 140 -4.63 -22.16 6.97
C HIS A 140 -5.58 -20.99 6.63
N ASP A 141 -6.12 -20.94 5.42
CA ASP A 141 -7.06 -19.86 5.02
C ASP A 141 -8.30 -19.80 5.93
N LYS A 142 -8.75 -20.94 6.47
CA LYS A 142 -9.88 -20.97 7.41
C LYS A 142 -9.59 -20.24 8.74
N ILE A 143 -8.32 -20.23 9.16
CA ILE A 143 -7.88 -19.63 10.43
C ILE A 143 -7.03 -18.37 10.24
N CYS A 144 -6.70 -18.02 9.02
CA CYS A 144 -5.84 -16.87 8.71
C CYS A 144 -6.60 -15.56 8.95
N ASP A 145 -6.07 -14.71 9.83
CA ASP A 145 -6.63 -13.39 10.13
C ASP A 145 -6.61 -12.44 8.92
N TYR A 146 -5.72 -12.68 7.97
CA TYR A 146 -5.56 -11.89 6.76
C TYR A 146 -6.28 -12.48 5.54
N PHE A 147 -7.01 -13.59 5.72
CA PHE A 147 -7.85 -14.13 4.65
C PHE A 147 -8.96 -13.13 4.29
N LEU A 148 -9.13 -12.88 2.99
CA LEU A 148 -10.14 -11.93 2.52
C LEU A 148 -11.51 -12.58 2.50
N ILE A 149 -12.45 -12.02 3.25
CA ILE A 149 -13.87 -12.35 3.23
C ILE A 149 -14.65 -11.23 2.59
N GLU A 150 -15.68 -11.57 1.84
CA GLU A 150 -16.55 -10.61 1.18
C GLU A 150 -17.69 -10.21 2.11
N CYS A 151 -17.91 -8.90 2.25
CA CYS A 151 -19.08 -8.39 2.94
C CYS A 151 -20.34 -8.65 2.10
N ASN A 152 -21.32 -9.32 2.65
CA ASN A 152 -22.58 -9.64 1.96
C ASN A 152 -23.50 -8.43 1.69
N LYS A 153 -23.13 -7.25 2.17
CA LYS A 153 -23.91 -6.01 2.04
C LYS A 153 -23.29 -5.03 1.04
N CYS A 154 -21.98 -4.81 1.13
CA CYS A 154 -21.28 -3.87 0.25
C CYS A 154 -20.36 -4.55 -0.78
N HIS A 155 -20.22 -5.89 -0.73
CA HIS A 155 -19.38 -6.71 -1.62
C HIS A 155 -17.87 -6.38 -1.61
N ILE A 156 -17.41 -5.58 -0.65
CA ILE A 156 -15.98 -5.30 -0.46
C ILE A 156 -15.31 -6.52 0.20
N LYS A 157 -14.13 -6.89 -0.33
CA LYS A 157 -13.29 -7.93 0.26
C LYS A 157 -12.40 -7.33 1.34
N ILE A 158 -12.46 -7.90 2.53
CA ILE A 158 -11.84 -7.35 3.75
C ILE A 158 -11.14 -8.48 4.48
N ALA A 159 -9.94 -8.22 5.01
CA ALA A 159 -9.23 -9.19 5.86
C ALA A 159 -10.08 -9.52 7.10
N LYS A 160 -10.12 -10.82 7.45
CA LYS A 160 -10.94 -11.35 8.55
C LYS A 160 -10.76 -10.59 9.86
N ILE A 161 -9.51 -10.21 10.17
CA ILE A 161 -9.18 -9.41 11.37
C ILE A 161 -9.93 -8.06 11.41
N ASN A 162 -10.18 -7.45 10.25
CA ASN A 162 -10.81 -6.13 10.13
C ASN A 162 -12.34 -6.22 9.92
N PHE A 163 -12.87 -7.43 9.73
CA PHE A 163 -14.27 -7.60 9.35
C PHE A 163 -15.26 -7.11 10.41
N LYS A 164 -14.94 -7.31 11.69
CA LYS A 164 -15.77 -6.83 12.79
C LYS A 164 -15.88 -5.30 12.80
N ASN A 165 -14.76 -4.61 12.61
CA ASN A 165 -14.77 -3.14 12.55
C ASN A 165 -15.55 -2.67 11.32
N HIS A 166 -15.29 -3.29 10.15
CA HIS A 166 -16.06 -2.98 8.96
C HIS A 166 -17.56 -3.18 9.14
N SER A 167 -18.01 -4.26 9.81
CA SER A 167 -19.43 -4.50 10.06
C SER A 167 -20.09 -3.35 10.82
N ASN A 168 -19.36 -2.71 11.75
CA ASN A 168 -19.86 -1.57 12.50
C ASN A 168 -19.96 -0.31 11.63
N ASP A 169 -19.09 -0.18 10.63
CA ASP A 169 -18.95 1.03 9.80
C ASP A 169 -19.45 0.85 8.36
N CYS A 170 -19.96 -0.32 8.01
CA CYS A 170 -20.43 -0.62 6.66
C CYS A 170 -21.56 0.34 6.25
N LEU A 171 -21.32 1.14 5.20
CA LEU A 171 -22.24 2.13 4.70
C LEU A 171 -23.55 1.52 4.15
N LYS A 172 -23.48 0.27 3.69
CA LYS A 172 -24.63 -0.51 3.19
C LYS A 172 -25.34 -1.31 4.29
N GLU A 173 -24.95 -1.12 5.56
CA GLU A 173 -25.68 -1.66 6.71
C GLU A 173 -26.99 -0.93 6.86
N GLU A 174 -28.08 -1.69 7.02
CA GLU A 174 -29.39 -1.15 7.40
C GLU A 174 -29.42 -0.88 8.90
N ILE A 175 -29.66 0.35 9.29
CA ILE A 175 -29.72 0.79 10.68
C ILE A 175 -31.04 1.51 10.94
N GLU A 176 -31.50 1.48 12.19
CA GLU A 176 -32.74 2.11 12.61
C GLU A 176 -32.47 3.47 13.25
N CYS A 177 -33.16 4.49 12.73
CA CYS A 177 -33.16 5.82 13.35
C CYS A 177 -34.04 5.87 14.57
N LYS A 178 -33.76 6.78 15.51
CA LYS A 178 -34.64 7.07 16.69
C LYS A 178 -36.10 7.35 16.35
N CYS A 179 -36.42 7.74 15.11
CA CYS A 179 -37.77 7.94 14.62
C CYS A 179 -38.45 6.63 14.16
N GLY A 180 -37.78 5.46 14.26
CA GLY A 180 -38.24 4.18 13.77
C GLY A 180 -38.04 3.88 12.29
N LYS A 181 -37.53 4.83 11.52
CA LYS A 181 -37.24 4.64 10.09
C LYS A 181 -35.98 3.79 9.93
N LYS A 182 -36.07 2.69 9.16
CA LYS A 182 -34.93 1.87 8.74
C LYS A 182 -34.36 2.40 7.44
N LEU A 183 -33.04 2.57 7.39
CA LEU A 183 -32.32 3.11 6.22
C LEU A 183 -30.86 2.67 6.23
N LEU A 184 -30.24 2.74 5.06
CA LEU A 184 -28.81 2.46 4.95
C LEU A 184 -28.00 3.50 5.74
N ARG A 185 -26.92 3.07 6.39
CA ARG A 185 -26.05 3.96 7.17
C ARG A 185 -25.56 5.16 6.37
N GLU A 186 -25.27 5.00 5.09
CA GLU A 186 -24.85 6.10 4.21
C GLU A 186 -25.88 7.22 4.10
N ASN A 187 -27.18 6.91 4.31
CA ASN A 187 -28.28 7.88 4.21
C ASN A 187 -28.66 8.49 5.56
N MET A 188 -28.06 8.02 6.68
CA MET A 188 -28.43 8.47 8.02
C MET A 188 -28.19 9.96 8.22
N ASP A 189 -27.03 10.48 7.79
CA ASP A 189 -26.70 11.90 7.94
C ASP A 189 -27.67 12.80 7.18
N TYR A 190 -28.04 12.41 5.96
CA TYR A 190 -29.01 13.13 5.16
C TYR A 190 -30.38 13.10 5.85
N HIS A 191 -30.82 11.93 6.31
CA HIS A 191 -32.07 11.76 7.02
C HIS A 191 -32.12 12.61 8.30
N LEU A 192 -31.08 12.60 9.12
CA LEU A 192 -31.03 13.42 10.34
C LEU A 192 -31.09 14.92 10.02
N LYS A 193 -30.34 15.36 9.02
CA LYS A 193 -30.29 16.78 8.63
C LYS A 193 -31.59 17.30 8.03
N ASN A 194 -32.30 16.45 7.24
CA ASN A 194 -33.37 16.95 6.36
C ASN A 194 -34.75 16.36 6.67
N GLU A 195 -34.83 15.13 7.16
CA GLU A 195 -36.09 14.38 7.19
C GLU A 195 -36.55 13.94 8.60
N CYS A 196 -35.61 13.63 9.51
CA CYS A 196 -35.98 13.02 10.78
C CYS A 196 -36.82 13.98 11.63
N GLU A 197 -38.08 13.61 11.86
CA GLU A 197 -39.04 14.38 12.65
C GLU A 197 -38.63 14.55 14.13
N LEU A 198 -37.89 13.56 14.67
CA LEU A 198 -37.42 13.56 16.05
C LEU A 198 -36.01 14.19 16.21
N GLU A 199 -35.42 14.69 15.15
CA GLU A 199 -34.16 15.42 15.24
C GLU A 199 -34.36 16.81 15.79
N GLU A 200 -33.48 17.20 16.74
CA GLU A 200 -33.45 18.54 17.30
C GLU A 200 -32.84 19.51 16.30
N ILE A 201 -33.58 20.54 15.95
CA ILE A 201 -33.17 21.59 15.03
C ILE A 201 -33.22 22.95 15.71
N LYS A 202 -32.32 23.83 15.30
CA LYS A 202 -32.39 25.24 15.70
C LYS A 202 -33.45 25.97 14.88
N CYS A 203 -34.09 26.94 15.49
CA CYS A 203 -35.00 27.81 14.75
C CYS A 203 -34.30 28.48 13.56
N ASP A 204 -34.97 28.59 12.42
CA ASP A 204 -34.43 29.29 11.22
C ASP A 204 -34.12 30.78 11.50
N PHE A 205 -34.81 31.37 12.44
CA PHE A 205 -34.57 32.73 12.93
C PHE A 205 -33.46 32.84 13.99
N ASN A 206 -32.62 31.79 14.13
CA ASN A 206 -31.46 31.81 15.03
C ASN A 206 -30.49 32.95 14.67
N ILE A 207 -30.30 33.20 13.38
CA ILE A 207 -29.46 34.34 12.89
C ILE A 207 -29.98 35.72 13.35
N TYR A 208 -31.26 35.82 13.68
CA TYR A 208 -31.93 37.00 14.21
C TYR A 208 -32.13 36.91 15.73
N GLY A 209 -31.46 35.93 16.41
CA GLY A 209 -31.44 35.84 17.87
C GLY A 209 -32.50 34.92 18.49
N CYS A 210 -33.25 34.12 17.74
CA CYS A 210 -34.06 33.04 18.30
C CYS A 210 -33.14 31.88 18.69
N LYS A 211 -33.02 31.59 19.98
CA LYS A 211 -32.13 30.52 20.49
C LYS A 211 -32.84 29.20 20.73
N ASP A 212 -34.11 29.09 20.38
CA ASP A 212 -34.91 27.90 20.65
C ASP A 212 -34.46 26.72 19.79
N VAL A 213 -34.42 25.57 20.45
CA VAL A 213 -34.14 24.26 19.87
C VAL A 213 -35.31 23.36 20.13
N PHE A 214 -35.82 22.69 19.12
CA PHE A 214 -37.00 21.84 19.20
C PHE A 214 -36.91 20.70 18.19
N LYS A 215 -37.74 19.67 18.35
CA LYS A 215 -37.83 18.58 17.37
C LYS A 215 -38.43 19.12 16.05
N ARG A 216 -37.93 18.61 14.91
CA ARG A 216 -38.42 19.05 13.59
C ARG A 216 -39.93 18.96 13.44
N ILE A 217 -40.59 17.94 14.04
CA ILE A 217 -42.03 17.84 14.03
C ILE A 217 -42.73 19.05 14.67
N ASP A 218 -42.10 19.69 15.66
CA ASP A 218 -42.67 20.82 16.39
C ASP A 218 -42.43 22.18 15.71
N LYS A 219 -41.70 22.18 14.55
CA LYS A 219 -41.29 23.42 13.86
C LYS A 219 -42.47 24.31 13.54
N LYS A 220 -43.53 23.73 12.95
CA LYS A 220 -44.72 24.48 12.57
C LYS A 220 -45.38 25.16 13.78
N LEU A 221 -45.49 24.45 14.86
CA LEU A 221 -46.08 24.98 16.10
C LEU A 221 -45.22 26.12 16.70
N HIS A 222 -43.86 25.97 16.65
CA HIS A 222 -42.98 26.99 17.10
C HIS A 222 -43.08 28.25 16.22
N ASP A 223 -43.07 28.11 14.88
CA ASP A 223 -43.13 29.20 13.92
C ASP A 223 -44.45 30.00 14.07
N GLU A 224 -45.59 29.30 14.28
CA GLU A 224 -46.87 29.92 14.49
C GLU A 224 -46.93 30.72 15.83
N LYS A 225 -46.34 30.16 16.89
CA LYS A 225 -46.29 30.83 18.21
C LYS A 225 -45.38 32.06 18.23
N MET A 226 -44.28 31.97 17.53
CA MET A 226 -43.19 32.98 17.59
C MET A 226 -43.19 33.97 16.42
N ILE A 227 -44.19 33.92 15.55
CA ILE A 227 -44.22 34.73 14.31
C ILE A 227 -44.03 36.24 14.59
N PHE A 228 -44.66 36.77 15.62
CA PHE A 228 -44.51 38.20 15.95
C PHE A 228 -43.11 38.54 16.47
N GLU A 229 -42.58 37.71 17.38
CA GLU A 229 -41.22 37.88 17.93
C GLU A 229 -40.12 37.69 16.88
N HIS A 230 -40.32 36.74 15.98
CA HIS A 230 -39.38 36.51 14.83
C HIS A 230 -39.33 37.73 13.93
N ASN A 231 -40.47 38.26 13.54
CA ASN A 231 -40.55 39.44 12.69
C ASN A 231 -39.92 40.66 13.38
N LYS A 232 -40.19 40.89 14.65
CA LYS A 232 -39.60 41.98 15.46
C LYS A 232 -38.07 41.88 15.48
N ARG A 233 -37.51 40.71 15.87
CA ARG A 233 -36.06 40.45 15.94
C ARG A 233 -35.38 40.65 14.58
N MET A 234 -36.05 40.21 13.51
CA MET A 234 -35.54 40.39 12.15
C MET A 234 -35.44 41.86 11.77
N ILE A 235 -36.48 42.67 12.08
CA ILE A 235 -36.50 44.10 11.83
C ILE A 235 -35.39 44.79 12.64
N ASP A 236 -35.27 44.50 13.93
CA ASP A 236 -34.25 45.07 14.81
C ASP A 236 -32.84 44.74 14.29
N TRP A 237 -32.60 43.50 13.87
CA TRP A 237 -31.32 43.09 13.28
C TRP A 237 -30.98 43.88 11.99
N PHE A 238 -31.96 44.07 11.11
CA PHE A 238 -31.75 44.86 9.89
C PHE A 238 -31.46 46.34 10.20
N LEU A 239 -32.16 46.92 11.18
CA LEU A 239 -31.91 48.29 11.60
C LEU A 239 -30.51 48.49 12.18
N GLU A 240 -30.04 47.57 13.04
CA GLU A 240 -28.68 47.58 13.58
C GLU A 240 -27.62 47.44 12.46
N LYS A 241 -27.84 46.53 11.51
CA LYS A 241 -26.92 46.33 10.35
C LYS A 241 -26.86 47.57 9.48
N LYS A 242 -28.02 48.21 9.19
CA LYS A 242 -28.09 49.44 8.43
C LYS A 242 -27.30 50.54 9.12
N GLN A 243 -27.53 50.77 10.40
CA GLN A 243 -26.83 51.81 11.19
C GLN A 243 -25.30 51.59 11.19
N LYS A 244 -24.85 50.31 11.29
CA LYS A 244 -23.42 50.01 11.20
C LYS A 244 -22.85 50.32 9.82
N MET A 245 -23.56 49.97 8.75
CA MET A 245 -23.14 50.28 7.37
C MET A 245 -23.06 51.81 7.15
N ASP A 246 -24.04 52.55 7.61
CA ASP A 246 -24.07 54.01 7.49
C ASP A 246 -22.86 54.64 8.21
N ASN A 247 -22.53 54.17 9.41
CA ASN A 247 -21.33 54.60 10.15
C ASN A 247 -20.02 54.24 9.43
N ASP A 248 -19.93 53.04 8.84
CA ASP A 248 -18.75 52.62 8.07
C ASP A 248 -18.58 53.46 6.79
N ILE A 249 -19.67 53.87 6.13
CA ILE A 249 -19.66 54.79 4.98
C ILE A 249 -19.13 56.16 5.40
N ILE A 250 -19.66 56.73 6.46
CA ILE A 250 -19.22 58.05 6.98
C ILE A 250 -17.72 58.03 7.33
N LYS A 251 -17.24 56.95 7.94
CA LYS A 251 -15.83 56.79 8.26
C LYS A 251 -14.96 56.75 7.00
N LYS A 252 -15.36 55.97 5.99
CA LYS A 252 -14.62 55.89 4.71
C LYS A 252 -14.63 57.23 3.94
N GLU A 253 -15.72 57.95 3.96
CA GLU A 253 -15.80 59.30 3.35
C GLU A 253 -14.80 60.25 3.99
N LYS A 254 -14.66 60.24 5.32
CA LYS A 254 -13.64 61.04 6.03
C LYS A 254 -12.21 60.66 5.64
N GLU A 255 -11.90 59.33 5.61
CA GLU A 255 -10.59 58.84 5.19
C GLU A 255 -10.24 59.21 3.74
N MET A 256 -11.24 59.18 2.86
CA MET A 256 -11.08 59.59 1.45
C MET A 256 -10.83 61.10 1.33
N GLU A 257 -11.53 61.94 2.08
CA GLU A 257 -11.31 63.39 2.09
C GLU A 257 -9.91 63.80 2.63
N GLU A 258 -9.43 63.09 3.67
CA GLU A 258 -8.05 63.27 4.17
C GLU A 258 -7.01 62.89 3.11
N THR A 259 -7.25 61.77 2.41
CA THR A 259 -6.38 61.30 1.32
C THR A 259 -6.35 62.31 0.19
N LYS A 260 -7.50 62.84 -0.21
CA LYS A 260 -7.61 63.91 -1.23
C LYS A 260 -6.82 65.16 -0.86
N LYS A 261 -6.87 65.58 0.41
CA LYS A 261 -6.05 66.74 0.92
C LYS A 261 -4.57 66.45 0.77
N LYS A 262 -4.10 65.23 1.13
CA LYS A 262 -2.69 64.84 0.98
C LYS A 262 -2.25 64.86 -0.48
N VAL A 263 -3.07 64.28 -1.39
CA VAL A 263 -2.79 64.26 -2.82
C VAL A 263 -2.68 65.69 -3.39
N ASN A 264 -3.60 66.59 -3.01
CA ASN A 264 -3.56 68.01 -3.45
C ASN A 264 -2.31 68.72 -2.93
N LEU A 265 -1.88 68.45 -1.69
CA LEU A 265 -0.62 69.00 -1.16
C LEU A 265 0.61 68.53 -1.96
N ILE A 266 0.68 67.25 -2.26
CA ILE A 266 1.75 66.67 -3.07
C ILE A 266 1.74 67.29 -4.49
N TYR A 267 0.57 67.40 -5.10
CA TYR A 267 0.43 68.02 -6.43
C TYR A 267 0.94 69.47 -6.44
N ASN A 268 0.56 70.27 -5.45
CA ASN A 268 1.02 71.67 -5.35
C ASN A 268 2.55 71.71 -5.16
N ASN A 269 3.12 70.84 -4.33
CA ASN A 269 4.57 70.82 -4.13
C ASN A 269 5.32 70.43 -5.42
N VAL A 270 4.81 69.46 -6.16
CA VAL A 270 5.37 69.05 -7.46
C VAL A 270 5.28 70.18 -8.48
N MET A 271 4.15 70.91 -8.54
CA MET A 271 3.98 72.04 -9.45
C MET A 271 4.91 73.19 -9.12
N ASN A 272 5.14 73.47 -7.83
CA ASN A 272 6.10 74.50 -7.39
C ASN A 272 7.53 74.12 -7.83
N LEU A 273 7.98 72.93 -7.59
CA LEU A 273 9.29 72.41 -8.04
C LEU A 273 9.44 72.48 -9.58
N TYR A 274 8.39 72.09 -10.31
CA TYR A 274 8.39 72.18 -11.77
C TYR A 274 8.55 73.63 -12.27
N ASN A 275 7.86 74.61 -11.59
CA ASN A 275 7.98 76.01 -11.94
C ASN A 275 9.35 76.59 -11.59
N GLU A 276 9.98 76.18 -10.49
CA GLU A 276 11.35 76.55 -10.11
C GLU A 276 12.37 76.08 -11.13
N LEU A 277 12.23 74.83 -11.60
CA LEU A 277 13.14 74.22 -12.61
C LEU A 277 13.02 74.83 -14.03
N ASN A 278 11.88 75.44 -14.36
CA ASN A 278 11.67 76.08 -15.67
C ASN A 278 11.94 77.61 -15.66
N LEU A 279 12.41 78.13 -14.53
CA LEU A 279 12.81 79.57 -14.38
C LEU A 279 14.36 79.75 -14.43
N GLU A 280 15.12 78.63 -14.53
CA GLU A 280 16.56 78.62 -14.89
C GLU A 280 16.71 78.31 -16.38
#